data_ee214ec3c9af8df07fa329e6e407facc
#
_entry.id   ee214ec3c9af8df07fa329e6e407facc
#
_cell.length_a   1.000
_cell.length_b   1.000
_cell.length_c   1.000
_cell.angle_alpha   90.00
_cell.angle_beta   90.00
_cell.angle_gamma   90.00
#
_symmetry.space_group_name_H-M   'P 1'
#
loop_
_entity.id
_entity.type
_entity.pdbx_description
1 polymer ?
#
loop_
_entity_poly.entity_id
_entity_poly.type
_entity_poly.pdbx_seq_one_letter_code
_entity_poly.pdbx_strand_id
1 'polypeptide(L)'
;TTATIEKILSGEKNWNDAKSHVAGNHIVYVYNDAIAKYKSLYSKKLVFGIIEKDLYLYVLRSHIFELIRQYITETSQVHISEFNKRISDILGDCSVPFIYERIGEKYKHYFIDEFQDTSVLQWQNFLPLMENSLAFGNMNMIVGDAKQSIYRFRSGEVEQIINLPNIYKRPEGEFGARCEAQFVNSALKMSLGTNYRSSKNVIKFNNTFFRYAVK
;
A
#
# COMPACT_ATOMS: atom_id res chain seq x y z
N THR A 1 30.83 -38.64 10.10
CA THR A 1 29.87 -39.13 9.09
C THR A 1 28.85 -38.07 8.70
N THR A 2 28.20 -37.43 9.66
CA THR A 2 27.24 -36.34 9.38
C THR A 2 27.93 -35.12 8.77
N ALA A 3 29.09 -34.73 9.35
CA ALA A 3 29.89 -33.60 8.86
C ALA A 3 30.44 -33.82 7.44
N THR A 4 30.67 -35.08 7.02
CA THR A 4 31.11 -35.39 5.65
C THR A 4 29.98 -35.25 4.65
N ILE A 5 28.76 -35.62 5.03
CA ILE A 5 27.55 -35.47 4.19
C ILE A 5 27.22 -33.98 4.03
N GLU A 6 27.31 -33.21 5.09
CA GLU A 6 27.10 -31.75 5.05
C GLU A 6 28.11 -31.07 4.12
N LYS A 7 29.38 -31.43 4.15
CA LYS A 7 30.41 -30.89 3.25
C LYS A 7 30.22 -31.28 1.78
N ILE A 8 29.63 -32.46 1.51
CA ILE A 8 29.27 -32.87 0.16
C ILE A 8 28.02 -32.09 -0.30
N LEU A 9 27.06 -31.85 0.57
CA LEU A 9 25.85 -31.12 0.27
C LEU A 9 26.12 -29.61 0.08
N SER A 10 27.11 -29.05 0.78
CA SER A 10 27.55 -27.65 0.60
C SER A 10 28.41 -27.44 -0.65
N GLY A 11 28.83 -28.50 -1.32
CA GLY A 11 29.72 -28.43 -2.49
C GLY A 11 31.19 -28.28 -2.15
N GLU A 12 31.56 -28.32 -0.87
CA GLU A 12 32.97 -28.25 -0.42
C GLU A 12 33.78 -29.55 -0.70
N LYS A 13 33.10 -30.67 -0.91
CA LYS A 13 33.70 -31.96 -1.30
C LYS A 13 32.94 -32.59 -2.45
N ASN A 14 33.68 -33.05 -3.45
CA ASN A 14 33.12 -33.80 -4.57
C ASN A 14 33.16 -35.30 -4.25
N TRP A 15 32.08 -36.02 -4.55
CA TRP A 15 32.00 -37.46 -4.34
C TRP A 15 33.07 -38.24 -5.08
N ASN A 16 33.52 -37.73 -6.23
CA ASN A 16 34.57 -38.35 -7.06
C ASN A 16 35.96 -38.31 -6.41
N ASP A 17 36.20 -37.48 -5.40
CA ASP A 17 37.46 -37.41 -4.66
C ASP A 17 37.55 -38.50 -3.58
N ALA A 18 36.46 -39.16 -3.23
CA ALA A 18 36.46 -40.31 -2.38
C ALA A 18 36.81 -41.55 -3.23
N LYS A 19 38.08 -41.80 -3.45
CA LYS A 19 38.61 -43.01 -4.11
C LYS A 19 38.12 -44.27 -3.38
N SER A 20 37.02 -44.82 -3.78
CA SER A 20 36.62 -46.17 -3.44
C SER A 20 36.28 -46.94 -4.71
N HIS A 21 37.06 -47.94 -4.97
CA HIS A 21 37.01 -48.83 -6.11
C HIS A 21 35.76 -49.73 -6.20
N VAL A 22 34.71 -49.43 -5.46
CA VAL A 22 33.49 -50.26 -5.47
C VAL A 22 32.30 -49.33 -5.47
N ALA A 23 31.81 -49.02 -6.62
CA ALA A 23 30.40 -48.80 -6.75
C ALA A 23 30.02 -48.56 -8.20
N GLY A 24 29.45 -49.52 -8.80
CA GLY A 24 28.82 -49.38 -10.10
C GLY A 24 27.76 -48.24 -10.10
N ASN A 25 27.37 -47.87 -11.28
CA ASN A 25 26.41 -46.78 -11.57
C ASN A 25 25.16 -46.72 -10.66
N HIS A 26 24.82 -47.82 -10.01
CA HIS A 26 23.68 -47.93 -9.09
C HIS A 26 23.85 -47.11 -7.80
N ILE A 27 25.04 -47.11 -7.17
CA ILE A 27 25.27 -46.37 -5.93
C ILE A 27 25.28 -44.84 -6.21
N VAL A 28 25.87 -44.44 -7.34
CA VAL A 28 25.85 -43.06 -7.80
C VAL A 28 24.40 -42.57 -8.04
N TYR A 29 23.59 -43.42 -8.65
CA TYR A 29 22.17 -43.13 -8.86
C TYR A 29 21.40 -42.96 -7.53
N VAL A 30 21.53 -43.91 -6.62
CA VAL A 30 20.88 -43.88 -5.30
C VAL A 30 21.30 -42.64 -4.50
N TYR A 31 22.59 -42.29 -4.57
CA TYR A 31 23.13 -41.08 -3.92
C TYR A 31 22.55 -39.81 -4.52
N ASN A 32 22.52 -39.68 -5.83
CA ASN A 32 21.97 -38.49 -6.52
C ASN A 32 20.45 -38.36 -6.27
N ASP A 33 19.71 -39.46 -6.26
CA ASP A 33 18.27 -39.48 -5.92
C ASP A 33 18.06 -39.03 -4.45
N ALA A 34 18.88 -39.52 -3.53
CA ALA A 34 18.84 -39.13 -2.13
C ALA A 34 19.14 -37.63 -1.95
N ILE A 35 20.14 -37.07 -2.67
CA ILE A 35 20.45 -35.64 -2.66
C ILE A 35 19.31 -34.80 -3.25
N ALA A 36 18.71 -35.22 -4.34
CA ALA A 36 17.59 -34.54 -4.96
C ALA A 36 16.38 -34.47 -4.02
N LYS A 37 16.05 -35.60 -3.37
CA LYS A 37 15.02 -35.68 -2.35
C LYS A 37 15.34 -34.78 -1.13
N TYR A 38 16.58 -34.83 -0.64
CA TYR A 38 17.01 -33.97 0.48
C TYR A 38 16.85 -32.46 0.14
N LYS A 39 17.33 -32.02 -1.03
CA LYS A 39 17.19 -30.62 -1.47
C LYS A 39 15.74 -30.22 -1.56
N SER A 40 14.87 -31.07 -2.09
CA SER A 40 13.42 -30.82 -2.16
C SER A 40 12.79 -30.70 -0.76
N LEU A 41 13.13 -31.64 0.15
CA LEU A 41 12.63 -31.62 1.52
C LEU A 41 13.18 -30.43 2.33
N TYR A 42 14.45 -30.06 2.11
CA TYR A 42 15.08 -28.93 2.77
C TYR A 42 14.42 -27.61 2.37
N SER A 43 14.13 -27.42 1.09
CA SER A 43 13.40 -26.24 0.60
C SER A 43 12.00 -26.14 1.22
N LYS A 44 11.28 -27.28 1.28
CA LYS A 44 9.97 -27.32 1.96
C LYS A 44 10.09 -26.97 3.45
N LYS A 45 11.08 -27.54 4.15
CA LYS A 45 11.33 -27.24 5.57
C LYS A 45 11.60 -25.76 5.81
N LEU A 46 12.37 -25.09 4.95
CA LEU A 46 12.62 -23.66 5.04
C LEU A 46 11.32 -22.85 4.86
N VAL A 47 10.53 -23.18 3.85
CA VAL A 47 9.24 -22.52 3.60
C VAL A 47 8.29 -22.73 4.79
N PHE A 48 8.16 -23.95 5.30
CA PHE A 48 7.34 -24.23 6.48
C PHE A 48 7.84 -23.47 7.72
N GLY A 49 9.16 -23.36 7.93
CA GLY A 49 9.73 -22.62 9.04
C GLY A 49 9.48 -21.09 8.96
N ILE A 50 9.34 -20.54 7.77
CA ILE A 50 8.92 -19.15 7.57
C ILE A 50 7.43 -18.99 7.88
N ILE A 51 6.61 -19.91 7.33
CA ILE A 51 5.16 -19.89 7.54
C ILE A 51 4.83 -20.08 9.03
N GLU A 52 5.50 -21.00 9.72
CA GLU A 52 5.25 -21.29 11.15
C GLU A 52 5.42 -20.06 12.03
N LYS A 53 6.41 -19.22 11.75
CA LYS A 53 6.64 -17.98 12.51
C LYS A 53 5.46 -17.00 12.42
N ASP A 54 4.82 -16.92 11.28
CA ASP A 54 3.74 -15.99 11.03
C ASP A 54 2.34 -16.61 11.18
N LEU A 55 2.26 -17.96 11.25
CA LEU A 55 0.98 -18.70 11.31
C LEU A 55 0.12 -18.24 12.50
N TYR A 56 0.72 -18.05 13.66
CA TYR A 56 0.03 -17.59 14.85
C TYR A 56 -0.61 -16.21 14.64
N LEU A 57 0.12 -15.30 14.00
CA LEU A 57 -0.38 -13.96 13.68
C LEU A 57 -1.54 -14.01 12.67
N TYR A 58 -1.46 -14.91 11.69
CA TYR A 58 -2.56 -15.12 10.74
C TYR A 58 -3.82 -15.66 11.41
N VAL A 59 -3.68 -16.65 12.29
CA VAL A 59 -4.81 -17.23 13.04
C VAL A 59 -5.41 -16.18 13.96
N LEU A 60 -4.59 -15.45 14.71
CA LEU A 60 -5.04 -14.37 15.58
C LEU A 60 -5.77 -13.28 14.81
N ARG A 61 -5.22 -12.86 13.67
CA ARG A 61 -5.86 -11.89 12.78
C ARG A 61 -7.23 -12.36 12.31
N SER A 62 -7.34 -13.61 11.86
CA SER A 62 -8.61 -14.17 11.41
C SER A 62 -9.66 -14.17 12.52
N HIS A 63 -9.25 -14.53 13.73
CA HIS A 63 -10.14 -14.52 14.89
C HIS A 63 -10.58 -13.11 15.29
N ILE A 64 -9.67 -12.14 15.24
CA ILE A 64 -10.01 -10.72 15.49
C ILE A 64 -11.02 -10.21 14.44
N PHE A 65 -10.84 -10.53 13.17
CA PHE A 65 -11.82 -10.15 12.15
C PHE A 65 -13.19 -10.77 12.35
N GLU A 66 -13.25 -12.03 12.81
CA GLU A 66 -14.51 -12.71 13.14
C GLU A 66 -15.23 -12.00 14.29
N LEU A 67 -14.50 -11.68 15.37
CA LEU A 67 -15.05 -10.93 16.51
C LEU A 67 -15.55 -9.53 16.11
N ILE A 68 -14.81 -8.84 15.25
CA ILE A 68 -15.24 -7.52 14.73
C ILE A 68 -16.52 -7.66 13.91
N ARG A 69 -16.66 -8.69 13.07
CA ARG A 69 -17.87 -8.94 12.30
C ARG A 69 -19.07 -9.22 13.23
N GLN A 70 -18.87 -10.05 14.23
CA GLN A 70 -19.90 -10.33 15.23
C GLN A 70 -20.35 -9.05 15.95
N TYR A 71 -19.39 -8.26 16.44
CA TYR A 71 -19.66 -6.98 17.09
C TYR A 71 -20.44 -6.01 16.19
N ILE A 72 -20.05 -5.87 14.93
CA ILE A 72 -20.76 -5.02 13.94
C ILE A 72 -22.20 -5.51 13.75
N THR A 73 -22.41 -6.84 13.69
CA THR A 73 -23.74 -7.43 13.51
C THR A 73 -24.62 -7.21 14.72
N GLU A 74 -24.10 -7.38 15.92
CA GLU A 74 -24.84 -7.26 17.19
C GLU A 74 -25.18 -5.79 17.52
N THR A 75 -24.24 -4.88 17.27
CA THR A 75 -24.39 -3.46 17.64
C THR A 75 -24.92 -2.58 16.52
N SER A 76 -24.93 -3.07 15.28
CA SER A 76 -25.19 -2.26 14.07
C SER A 76 -24.29 -1.03 13.94
N GLN A 77 -23.11 -1.05 14.61
CA GLN A 77 -22.13 0.02 14.57
C GLN A 77 -20.98 -0.37 13.65
N VAL A 78 -20.63 0.52 12.74
CA VAL A 78 -19.53 0.33 11.80
C VAL A 78 -18.45 1.38 12.09
N HIS A 79 -17.19 0.94 12.24
CA HIS A 79 -16.09 1.87 12.41
C HIS A 79 -15.90 2.70 11.13
N ILE A 80 -15.59 3.98 11.29
CA ILE A 80 -15.51 4.94 10.16
C ILE A 80 -14.51 4.49 9.08
N SER A 81 -13.44 3.82 9.44
CA SER A 81 -12.47 3.29 8.47
C SER A 81 -13.05 2.21 7.53
N GLU A 82 -14.09 1.49 7.97
CA GLU A 82 -14.76 0.48 7.16
C GLU A 82 -15.63 1.10 6.05
N PHE A 83 -16.08 2.35 6.22
CA PHE A 83 -16.88 3.02 5.20
C PHE A 83 -16.13 3.15 3.88
N ASN A 84 -14.87 3.59 3.92
CA ASN A 84 -14.07 3.76 2.71
C ASN A 84 -13.89 2.44 1.95
N LYS A 85 -13.69 1.34 2.70
CA LYS A 85 -13.55 0.01 2.11
C LYS A 85 -14.88 -0.46 1.52
N ARG A 86 -15.99 -0.33 2.25
CA ARG A 86 -17.32 -0.72 1.75
C ARG A 86 -17.73 0.08 0.53
N ILE A 87 -17.41 1.38 0.51
CA ILE A 87 -17.62 2.22 -0.68
C ILE A 87 -16.79 1.67 -1.83
N SER A 88 -15.50 1.39 -1.63
CA SER A 88 -14.64 0.82 -2.66
C SER A 88 -15.13 -0.54 -3.17
N ASP A 89 -15.60 -1.42 -2.27
CA ASP A 89 -16.13 -2.73 -2.64
C ASP A 89 -17.42 -2.59 -3.49
N ILE A 90 -18.29 -1.63 -3.15
CA ILE A 90 -19.51 -1.34 -3.93
C ILE A 90 -19.18 -0.73 -5.31
N LEU A 91 -18.10 0.05 -5.37
CA LEU A 91 -17.69 0.77 -6.57
C LEU A 91 -16.84 -0.09 -7.52
N GLY A 92 -16.18 -1.15 -7.00
CA GLY A 92 -15.19 -1.94 -7.73
C GLY A 92 -15.71 -2.68 -8.94
N ASP A 93 -17.01 -3.01 -8.99
CA ASP A 93 -17.62 -3.83 -10.04
C ASP A 93 -18.47 -3.04 -11.06
N CYS A 94 -18.68 -1.75 -10.85
CA CYS A 94 -19.56 -0.94 -11.70
C CYS A 94 -18.83 0.23 -12.37
N SER A 95 -19.03 0.39 -13.66
CA SER A 95 -18.39 1.46 -14.45
C SER A 95 -18.81 2.89 -14.04
N VAL A 96 -20.00 3.09 -13.51
CA VAL A 96 -20.48 4.31 -12.84
C VAL A 96 -21.57 3.91 -11.85
N PRO A 97 -21.27 3.76 -10.56
CA PRO A 97 -22.29 3.45 -9.59
C PRO A 97 -23.31 4.58 -9.46
N PHE A 98 -24.59 4.22 -9.39
CA PHE A 98 -25.72 5.13 -9.22
C PHE A 98 -25.53 6.17 -8.09
N ILE A 99 -24.74 5.84 -7.06
CA ILE A 99 -24.43 6.77 -5.98
C ILE A 99 -23.62 7.98 -6.46
N TYR A 100 -22.68 7.79 -7.40
CA TYR A 100 -21.92 8.89 -7.98
C TYR A 100 -22.74 9.81 -8.86
N GLU A 101 -23.68 9.23 -9.62
CA GLU A 101 -24.63 10.00 -10.41
C GLU A 101 -25.46 10.92 -9.53
N ARG A 102 -26.09 10.37 -8.48
CA ARG A 102 -26.91 11.18 -7.55
C ARG A 102 -26.10 12.24 -6.79
N ILE A 103 -24.86 11.92 -6.37
CA ILE A 103 -24.00 12.89 -5.69
C ILE A 103 -23.54 13.96 -6.68
N GLY A 104 -23.14 13.58 -7.90
CA GLY A 104 -22.68 14.50 -8.94
C GLY A 104 -23.77 15.41 -9.47
N GLU A 105 -25.04 14.97 -9.47
CA GLU A 105 -26.18 15.83 -9.77
C GLU A 105 -26.41 16.89 -8.70
N LYS A 106 -26.22 16.54 -7.43
CA LYS A 106 -26.48 17.41 -6.28
C LYS A 106 -25.35 18.38 -5.99
N TYR A 107 -24.09 17.92 -6.08
CA TYR A 107 -22.91 18.72 -5.75
C TYR A 107 -22.08 18.96 -7.01
N LYS A 108 -21.83 20.23 -7.32
CA LYS A 108 -21.12 20.66 -8.53
C LYS A 108 -19.65 21.03 -8.23
N HIS A 109 -19.36 21.51 -7.02
CA HIS A 109 -18.06 22.00 -6.61
C HIS A 109 -17.57 21.23 -5.41
N TYR A 110 -16.31 20.79 -5.43
CA TYR A 110 -15.70 20.06 -4.34
C TYR A 110 -14.51 20.85 -3.80
N PHE A 111 -14.55 21.10 -2.49
CA PHE A 111 -13.48 21.77 -1.77
C PHE A 111 -12.93 20.82 -0.71
N ILE A 112 -11.67 20.42 -0.86
CA ILE A 112 -11.00 19.49 0.01
C ILE A 112 -9.89 20.22 0.74
N ASP A 113 -10.00 20.31 2.06
CA ASP A 113 -8.99 20.86 2.94
C ASP A 113 -8.16 19.75 3.60
N GLU A 114 -6.97 20.10 4.09
CA GLU A 114 -6.02 19.17 4.72
C GLU A 114 -5.73 17.92 3.87
N PHE A 115 -5.60 18.11 2.56
CA PHE A 115 -5.49 17.00 1.61
C PHE A 115 -4.30 16.08 1.87
N GLN A 116 -3.22 16.55 2.52
CA GLN A 116 -2.06 15.74 2.90
C GLN A 116 -2.40 14.60 3.87
N ASP A 117 -3.55 14.66 4.54
CA ASP A 117 -4.00 13.66 5.50
C ASP A 117 -5.00 12.66 4.90
N THR A 118 -5.35 12.81 3.62
CA THR A 118 -6.22 11.87 2.93
C THR A 118 -5.50 10.57 2.60
N SER A 119 -6.21 9.45 2.69
CA SER A 119 -5.67 8.15 2.23
C SER A 119 -5.84 7.99 0.72
N VAL A 120 -5.00 7.13 0.12
CA VAL A 120 -5.10 6.80 -1.31
C VAL A 120 -6.50 6.30 -1.66
N LEU A 121 -7.08 5.45 -0.81
CA LEU A 121 -8.42 4.90 -1.04
C LEU A 121 -9.50 5.98 -1.00
N GLN A 122 -9.42 6.93 -0.04
CA GLN A 122 -10.34 8.06 0.01
C GLN A 122 -10.27 8.88 -1.26
N TRP A 123 -9.05 9.23 -1.70
CA TRP A 123 -8.88 10.00 -2.91
C TRP A 123 -9.41 9.28 -4.15
N GLN A 124 -9.09 7.99 -4.29
CA GLN A 124 -9.60 7.17 -5.39
C GLN A 124 -11.14 7.13 -5.43
N ASN A 125 -11.79 7.08 -4.28
CA ASN A 125 -13.25 7.16 -4.19
C ASN A 125 -13.80 8.55 -4.61
N PHE A 126 -13.02 9.61 -4.51
CA PHE A 126 -13.41 10.96 -4.95
C PHE A 126 -13.14 11.23 -6.43
N LEU A 127 -12.23 10.48 -7.06
CA LEU A 127 -11.83 10.74 -8.45
C LEU A 127 -13.00 10.81 -9.44
N PRO A 128 -14.01 9.92 -9.41
CA PRO A 128 -15.13 9.99 -10.34
C PRO A 128 -15.95 11.28 -10.21
N LEU A 129 -16.13 11.77 -8.97
CA LEU A 129 -16.85 13.02 -8.70
C LEU A 129 -16.08 14.24 -9.18
N MET A 130 -14.77 14.25 -8.92
CA MET A 130 -13.89 15.34 -9.34
C MET A 130 -13.76 15.41 -10.87
N GLU A 131 -13.57 14.27 -11.52
CA GLU A 131 -13.48 14.18 -12.98
C GLU A 131 -14.77 14.67 -13.64
N ASN A 132 -15.92 14.18 -13.17
CA ASN A 132 -17.22 14.62 -13.65
C ASN A 132 -17.42 16.12 -13.46
N SER A 133 -17.12 16.65 -12.28
CA SER A 133 -17.23 18.09 -12.00
C SER A 133 -16.37 18.93 -12.93
N LEU A 134 -15.11 18.54 -13.16
CA LEU A 134 -14.19 19.22 -14.07
C LEU A 134 -14.65 19.11 -15.54
N ALA A 135 -15.22 17.98 -15.95
CA ALA A 135 -15.75 17.80 -17.31
C ALA A 135 -16.89 18.76 -17.62
N PHE A 136 -17.68 19.15 -16.59
CA PHE A 136 -18.71 20.20 -16.71
C PHE A 136 -18.16 21.64 -16.52
N GLY A 137 -16.85 21.82 -16.40
CA GLY A 137 -16.22 23.12 -16.23
C GLY A 137 -16.45 23.73 -14.85
N ASN A 138 -16.84 22.95 -13.84
CA ASN A 138 -17.04 23.42 -12.49
C ASN A 138 -15.69 23.62 -11.77
N MET A 139 -15.64 24.59 -10.84
CA MET A 139 -14.46 24.87 -10.04
C MET A 139 -14.37 23.88 -8.87
N ASN A 140 -13.20 23.27 -8.71
CA ASN A 140 -12.85 22.47 -7.54
C ASN A 140 -11.58 23.04 -6.89
N MET A 141 -11.40 22.82 -5.60
CA MET A 141 -10.25 23.31 -4.86
C MET A 141 -9.72 22.24 -3.91
N ILE A 142 -8.41 22.07 -3.94
CA ILE A 142 -7.68 21.21 -3.00
C ILE A 142 -6.68 22.08 -2.26
N VAL A 143 -6.74 22.05 -0.93
CA VAL A 143 -5.85 22.82 -0.05
C VAL A 143 -5.10 21.85 0.86
N GLY A 144 -3.82 22.12 1.10
CA GLY A 144 -3.02 21.33 2.01
C GLY A 144 -1.55 21.77 2.04
N ASP A 145 -0.82 21.24 2.99
CA ASP A 145 0.62 21.44 3.15
C ASP A 145 1.31 20.09 3.44
N ALA A 146 2.14 19.63 2.53
CA ALA A 146 2.88 18.37 2.68
C ALA A 146 3.70 18.32 3.99
N LYS A 147 4.19 19.45 4.49
CA LYS A 147 4.98 19.52 5.73
C LYS A 147 4.13 19.32 6.99
N GLN A 148 2.80 19.44 6.89
CA GLN A 148 1.86 19.22 7.98
C GLN A 148 1.29 17.79 8.01
N SER A 149 1.72 16.90 7.13
CA SER A 149 1.29 15.52 7.11
C SER A 149 1.83 14.76 8.33
N ILE A 150 0.96 14.47 9.29
CA ILE A 150 1.29 13.76 10.54
C ILE A 150 0.43 12.51 10.77
N TYR A 151 -0.54 12.22 9.89
CA TYR A 151 -1.51 11.14 10.05
C TYR A 151 -1.21 9.89 9.21
N ARG A 152 0.07 9.61 8.94
CA ARG A 152 0.48 8.39 8.23
C ARG A 152 -0.02 7.11 8.92
N PHE A 153 -0.08 7.09 10.25
CA PHE A 153 -0.62 5.98 11.02
C PHE A 153 -2.13 5.76 10.84
N ARG A 154 -2.84 6.73 10.25
CA ARG A 154 -4.26 6.65 9.84
C ARG A 154 -4.40 6.50 8.32
N SER A 155 -3.37 6.03 7.64
CA SER A 155 -3.31 5.88 6.19
C SER A 155 -3.29 7.19 5.39
N GLY A 156 -3.03 8.34 6.00
CA GLY A 156 -2.72 9.58 5.29
C GLY A 156 -1.47 9.39 4.43
N GLU A 157 -1.50 9.89 3.20
CA GLU A 157 -0.42 9.69 2.23
C GLU A 157 0.01 11.03 1.63
N VAL A 158 1.14 11.52 2.08
CA VAL A 158 1.69 12.83 1.68
C VAL A 158 2.05 12.91 0.20
N GLU A 159 2.42 11.79 -0.41
CA GLU A 159 2.76 11.74 -1.83
C GLU A 159 1.61 12.18 -2.73
N GLN A 160 0.37 12.08 -2.26
CA GLN A 160 -0.79 12.53 -3.02
C GLN A 160 -0.76 14.04 -3.29
N ILE A 161 -0.48 14.87 -2.28
CA ILE A 161 -0.42 16.32 -2.47
C ILE A 161 0.87 16.75 -3.20
N ILE A 162 1.98 16.05 -2.98
CA ILE A 162 3.26 16.34 -3.65
C ILE A 162 3.15 16.12 -5.16
N ASN A 163 2.48 15.06 -5.57
CA ASN A 163 2.36 14.67 -6.97
C ASN A 163 1.29 15.46 -7.74
N LEU A 164 0.36 16.16 -7.07
CA LEU A 164 -0.67 16.93 -7.79
C LEU A 164 -0.04 17.87 -8.83
N PRO A 165 -0.62 17.93 -10.05
CA PRO A 165 -1.90 17.37 -10.49
C PRO A 165 -1.86 15.89 -10.94
N ASN A 166 -0.70 15.23 -10.94
CA ASN A 166 -0.63 13.80 -11.22
C ASN A 166 -1.22 13.00 -10.05
N ILE A 167 -1.81 11.85 -10.36
CA ILE A 167 -2.48 11.02 -9.35
C ILE A 167 -1.50 9.98 -8.81
N TYR A 168 -1.09 10.13 -7.56
CA TYR A 168 -0.27 9.13 -6.88
C TYR A 168 -1.04 7.80 -6.74
N LYS A 169 -0.39 6.68 -7.10
CA LYS A 169 -1.03 5.35 -7.16
C LYS A 169 -2.32 5.39 -8.00
N ARG A 170 -2.23 6.00 -9.16
CA ARG A 170 -3.34 6.12 -10.09
C ARG A 170 -4.02 4.75 -10.32
N PRO A 171 -5.37 4.68 -10.32
CA PRO A 171 -6.09 3.49 -10.73
C PRO A 171 -5.64 3.00 -12.10
N GLU A 172 -5.48 1.69 -12.26
CA GLU A 172 -5.12 1.10 -13.54
C GLU A 172 -6.25 1.27 -14.57
N GLY A 173 -5.87 1.23 -15.85
CA GLY A 173 -6.81 1.30 -16.94
C GLY A 173 -7.12 2.72 -17.44
N GLU A 174 -8.10 2.78 -18.33
CA GLU A 174 -8.46 3.99 -19.08
C GLU A 174 -9.06 5.09 -18.21
N PHE A 175 -9.85 4.72 -17.21
CA PHE A 175 -10.45 5.65 -16.25
C PHE A 175 -9.39 6.48 -15.52
N GLY A 176 -8.38 5.82 -14.92
CA GLY A 176 -7.32 6.53 -14.21
C GLY A 176 -6.51 7.46 -15.12
N ALA A 177 -6.23 7.04 -16.35
CA ALA A 177 -5.53 7.87 -17.33
C ALA A 177 -6.35 9.12 -17.72
N ARG A 178 -7.66 8.97 -17.92
CA ARG A 178 -8.57 10.07 -18.23
C ARG A 178 -8.68 11.07 -17.08
N CYS A 179 -8.86 10.59 -15.84
CA CYS A 179 -8.87 11.45 -14.65
C CYS A 179 -7.59 12.29 -14.53
N GLU A 180 -6.44 11.65 -14.66
CA GLU A 180 -5.15 12.35 -14.55
C GLU A 180 -4.98 13.40 -15.65
N ALA A 181 -5.29 13.06 -16.89
CA ALA A 181 -5.27 14.02 -18.00
C ALA A 181 -6.18 15.22 -17.76
N GLN A 182 -7.39 15.00 -17.23
CA GLN A 182 -8.33 16.05 -16.87
C GLN A 182 -7.76 16.97 -15.77
N PHE A 183 -7.13 16.40 -14.73
CA PHE A 183 -6.51 17.18 -13.66
C PHE A 183 -5.33 17.98 -14.17
N VAL A 184 -4.43 17.39 -14.94
CA VAL A 184 -3.26 18.09 -15.51
C VAL A 184 -3.70 19.26 -16.38
N ASN A 185 -4.74 19.09 -17.19
CA ASN A 185 -5.25 20.13 -18.09
C ASN A 185 -6.00 21.25 -17.36
N SER A 186 -6.60 20.96 -16.20
CA SER A 186 -7.46 21.91 -15.48
C SER A 186 -6.77 22.55 -14.26
N ALA A 187 -5.61 22.04 -13.84
CA ALA A 187 -4.97 22.46 -12.59
C ALA A 187 -4.34 23.83 -12.67
N LEU A 188 -4.66 24.66 -11.69
CA LEU A 188 -3.97 25.92 -11.39
C LEU A 188 -3.34 25.81 -10.00
N LYS A 189 -2.02 25.71 -9.93
CA LYS A 189 -1.30 25.65 -8.66
C LYS A 189 -1.02 27.04 -8.11
N MET A 190 -1.52 27.30 -6.90
CA MET A 190 -1.28 28.53 -6.18
C MET A 190 -0.59 28.28 -4.85
N SER A 191 0.31 29.15 -4.45
CA SER A 191 0.99 29.08 -3.15
C SER A 191 0.57 30.23 -2.25
N LEU A 192 0.20 29.90 -1.01
CA LEU A 192 -0.13 30.90 0.01
C LEU A 192 1.15 31.36 0.69
N GLY A 193 1.70 32.50 0.26
CA GLY A 193 2.99 33.01 0.72
C GLY A 193 2.96 33.81 2.04
N THR A 194 1.78 34.14 2.56
CA THR A 194 1.64 34.98 3.74
C THR A 194 0.95 34.25 4.88
N ASN A 195 1.58 34.28 6.06
CA ASN A 195 1.00 33.72 7.29
C ASN A 195 0.30 34.84 8.07
N TYR A 196 -1.03 34.77 8.17
CA TYR A 196 -1.87 35.71 8.92
C TYR A 196 -2.20 35.21 10.35
N ARG A 197 -1.91 33.95 10.67
CA ARG A 197 -2.27 33.30 11.95
C ARG A 197 -1.28 33.62 13.06
N SER A 198 0.01 33.62 12.75
CA SER A 198 1.07 33.68 13.76
C SER A 198 1.81 35.01 13.74
N SER A 199 2.29 35.45 14.92
CA SER A 199 3.14 36.63 15.01
C SER A 199 4.49 36.45 14.31
N LYS A 200 5.07 37.53 13.82
CA LYS A 200 6.36 37.53 13.12
C LYS A 200 7.48 36.83 13.91
N ASN A 201 7.50 36.98 15.24
CA ASN A 201 8.54 36.38 16.09
C ASN A 201 8.43 34.85 16.13
N VAL A 202 7.21 34.30 16.20
CA VAL A 202 6.95 32.88 16.17
C VAL A 202 7.40 32.29 14.84
N ILE A 203 7.03 32.93 13.74
CA ILE A 203 7.44 32.47 12.39
C ILE A 203 8.97 32.51 12.26
N LYS A 204 9.63 33.59 12.72
CA LYS A 204 11.08 33.71 12.66
C LYS A 204 11.78 32.62 13.48
N PHE A 205 11.29 32.37 14.70
CA PHE A 205 11.82 31.31 15.55
C PHE A 205 11.69 29.94 14.88
N ASN A 206 10.50 29.56 14.45
CA ASN A 206 10.26 28.27 13.81
C ASN A 206 11.13 28.09 12.55
N ASN A 207 11.19 29.07 11.68
CA ASN A 207 12.01 29.00 10.48
C ASN A 207 13.50 28.85 10.79
N THR A 208 14.01 29.52 11.86
CA THR A 208 15.41 29.39 12.25
C THR A 208 15.68 28.02 12.85
N PHE A 209 14.80 27.55 13.76
CA PHE A 209 14.92 26.26 14.40
C PHE A 209 14.92 25.11 13.39
N PHE A 210 13.93 25.04 12.51
CA PHE A 210 13.84 23.96 11.54
C PHE A 210 14.94 24.00 10.47
N ARG A 211 15.43 25.16 10.06
CA ARG A 211 16.62 25.25 9.19
C ARG A 211 17.89 24.68 9.88
N TYR A 212 17.97 24.79 11.19
CA TYR A 212 19.08 24.23 11.96
C TYR A 212 18.92 22.71 12.16
N ALA A 213 17.71 22.26 12.47
CA ALA A 213 17.40 20.85 12.75
C ALA A 213 17.49 19.92 11.52
N VAL A 214 17.36 20.45 10.30
CA VAL A 214 17.42 19.69 9.04
C VAL A 214 18.85 19.58 8.48
N LYS A 215 19.82 20.28 9.07
CA LYS A 215 21.24 20.12 8.72
C LYS A 215 21.84 18.89 9.42
#